data_94720bc2f21bff185a316943c950ba75
#
_entry.id   94720bc2f21bff185a316943c950ba75
#
_cell.length_a   1.000
_cell.length_b   1.000
_cell.length_c   1.000
_cell.angle_alpha   90.00
_cell.angle_beta   90.00
_cell.angle_gamma   90.00
#
_symmetry.space_group_name_H-M   'P 1'
#
loop_
_entity.id
_entity.type
_entity.pdbx_description
1 polymer ?
#
loop_
_entity_poly.entity_id
_entity_poly.type
_entity_poly.pdbx_seq_one_letter_code
_entity_poly.pdbx_strand_id
1 'polypeptide(L)'
;MTSLPASQAWLYVRNNSSFLVKRNGVQFSREPGNLTQLNTYKSSGLCNDKAIDINLDEDGKIVMALKAPKRATKPSKSLNKTPLRKNFRRSAKAIQSQTAGKFYRGDLTGKALARYAALHRFTKVQQGLAKKAKTKTGRRGAVGDDDEGMPSLT
;
A
#
# COMPACT_ATOMS: atom_id res chain seq x y z
N MET A 1 -24.78 -19.94 -2.45
CA MET A 1 -24.22 -19.04 -3.48
C MET A 1 -22.83 -19.54 -3.84
N THR A 2 -22.65 -20.04 -5.03
CA THR A 2 -21.34 -20.49 -5.57
C THR A 2 -20.51 -19.23 -5.83
N SER A 3 -19.44 -19.04 -5.07
CA SER A 3 -18.49 -17.96 -5.33
C SER A 3 -17.64 -18.30 -6.55
N LEU A 4 -17.44 -17.32 -7.42
CA LEU A 4 -16.57 -17.45 -8.58
C LEU A 4 -15.13 -17.72 -8.11
N PRO A 5 -14.40 -18.71 -8.63
CA PRO A 5 -13.02 -18.94 -8.24
C PRO A 5 -12.13 -17.74 -8.60
N ALA A 6 -11.15 -17.44 -7.74
CA ALA A 6 -10.29 -16.27 -7.86
C ALA A 6 -9.57 -16.17 -9.23
N SER A 7 -9.20 -17.30 -9.82
CA SER A 7 -8.57 -17.36 -11.14
C SER A 7 -9.50 -16.89 -12.26
N GLN A 8 -10.77 -17.28 -12.22
CA GLN A 8 -11.76 -16.81 -13.20
C GLN A 8 -12.10 -15.34 -12.99
N ALA A 9 -12.29 -14.91 -11.73
CA ALA A 9 -12.51 -13.50 -11.40
C ALA A 9 -11.37 -12.62 -11.95
N TRP A 10 -10.12 -13.09 -11.88
CA TRP A 10 -8.97 -12.38 -12.41
C TRP A 10 -9.04 -12.17 -13.93
N LEU A 11 -9.50 -13.16 -14.70
CA LEU A 11 -9.63 -13.02 -16.15
C LEU A 11 -10.58 -11.87 -16.55
N TYR A 12 -11.64 -11.66 -15.79
CA TYR A 12 -12.57 -10.56 -16.04
C TYR A 12 -12.00 -9.18 -15.60
N VAL A 13 -11.30 -9.12 -14.48
CA VAL A 13 -10.89 -7.86 -13.86
C VAL A 13 -9.56 -7.33 -14.41
N ARG A 14 -8.65 -8.21 -14.86
CA ARG A 14 -7.27 -7.87 -15.22
C ARG A 14 -7.14 -6.72 -16.23
N ASN A 15 -8.06 -6.64 -17.20
CA ASN A 15 -8.03 -5.64 -18.28
C ASN A 15 -9.13 -4.59 -18.17
N ASN A 16 -10.19 -4.88 -17.41
CA ASN A 16 -11.43 -4.11 -17.35
C ASN A 16 -11.79 -3.81 -15.89
N SER A 17 -11.00 -2.98 -15.23
CA SER A 17 -11.28 -2.53 -13.86
C SER A 17 -11.23 -1.00 -13.80
N SER A 18 -12.18 -0.40 -13.08
CA SER A 18 -12.18 1.03 -12.80
C SER A 18 -10.96 1.50 -11.99
N PHE A 19 -10.32 0.57 -11.29
CA PHE A 19 -9.11 0.85 -10.50
C PHE A 19 -7.81 0.76 -11.31
N LEU A 20 -7.90 0.32 -12.58
CA LEU A 20 -6.73 0.11 -13.43
C LEU A 20 -6.15 1.43 -13.92
N VAL A 21 -4.85 1.62 -13.71
CA VAL A 21 -4.08 2.78 -14.18
C VAL A 21 -2.96 2.28 -15.08
N LYS A 22 -3.02 2.61 -16.37
CA LYS A 22 -1.98 2.27 -17.35
C LYS A 22 -1.12 3.51 -17.62
N ARG A 23 0.19 3.38 -17.52
CA ARG A 23 1.13 4.45 -17.82
C ARG A 23 2.46 3.88 -18.32
N ASN A 24 2.93 4.31 -19.49
CA ASN A 24 4.24 3.94 -20.07
C ASN A 24 4.51 2.42 -20.04
N GLY A 25 3.55 1.60 -20.50
CA GLY A 25 3.68 0.13 -20.52
C GLY A 25 3.51 -0.58 -19.18
N VAL A 26 3.47 0.17 -18.07
CA VAL A 26 3.25 -0.39 -16.72
C VAL A 26 1.78 -0.29 -16.34
N GLN A 27 1.28 -1.32 -15.68
CA GLN A 27 -0.10 -1.37 -15.18
C GLN A 27 -0.12 -1.35 -13.66
N PHE A 28 -0.76 -0.34 -13.11
CA PHE A 28 -1.00 -0.17 -11.68
C PHE A 28 -2.48 -0.38 -11.36
N SER A 29 -2.78 -0.69 -10.11
CA SER A 29 -4.16 -0.78 -9.62
C SER A 29 -4.33 -0.02 -8.31
N ARG A 30 -5.41 0.76 -8.21
CA ARG A 30 -5.81 1.47 -6.99
C ARG A 30 -6.86 0.71 -6.18
N GLU A 31 -7.02 -0.58 -6.46
CA GLU A 31 -8.02 -1.41 -5.79
C GLU A 31 -7.74 -1.53 -4.27
N PRO A 32 -8.79 -1.58 -3.44
CA PRO A 32 -8.64 -1.83 -2.01
C PRO A 32 -8.09 -3.24 -1.77
N GLY A 33 -7.16 -3.37 -0.83
CA GLY A 33 -6.50 -4.65 -0.54
C GLY A 33 -5.34 -5.00 -1.48
N ASN A 34 -4.87 -4.07 -2.32
CA ASN A 34 -3.68 -4.25 -3.14
C ASN A 34 -2.47 -3.57 -2.52
N LEU A 35 -1.68 -4.34 -1.80
CA LEU A 35 -0.50 -3.86 -1.07
C LEU A 35 0.58 -3.25 -1.97
N THR A 36 0.76 -3.78 -3.16
CA THR A 36 1.83 -3.37 -4.10
C THR A 36 1.39 -2.34 -5.11
N GLN A 37 0.09 -2.12 -5.22
CA GLN A 37 -0.53 -1.27 -6.24
C GLN A 37 -0.21 -1.70 -7.69
N LEU A 38 0.29 -2.91 -7.89
CA LEU A 38 0.55 -3.49 -9.21
C LEU A 38 -0.66 -4.31 -9.67
N ASN A 39 -0.98 -4.21 -10.97
CA ASN A 39 -2.04 -5.02 -11.57
C ASN A 39 -1.55 -6.45 -11.87
N THR A 40 -1.51 -7.28 -10.83
CA THR A 40 -1.10 -8.69 -10.91
C THR A 40 -2.06 -9.57 -10.12
N TYR A 41 -2.29 -10.79 -10.58
CA TYR A 41 -3.15 -11.76 -9.89
C TYR A 41 -2.79 -11.94 -8.41
N LYS A 42 -1.48 -12.07 -8.12
CA LYS A 42 -0.97 -12.25 -6.76
C LYS A 42 -1.30 -11.08 -5.84
N SER A 43 -1.32 -9.86 -6.36
CA SER A 43 -1.51 -8.62 -5.58
C SER A 43 -2.96 -8.18 -5.50
N SER A 44 -3.83 -8.69 -6.37
CA SER A 44 -5.23 -8.25 -6.44
C SER A 44 -5.99 -8.51 -5.14
N GLY A 45 -6.53 -7.45 -4.56
CA GLY A 45 -7.41 -7.51 -3.39
C GLY A 45 -8.86 -7.84 -3.75
N LEU A 46 -9.26 -7.62 -5.01
CA LEU A 46 -10.61 -7.96 -5.48
C LEU A 46 -10.75 -9.47 -5.69
N CYS A 47 -9.81 -10.07 -6.41
CA CYS A 47 -9.90 -11.48 -6.82
C CYS A 47 -9.56 -12.44 -5.69
N ASN A 48 -8.54 -12.11 -4.87
CA ASN A 48 -8.12 -13.01 -3.81
C ASN A 48 -9.02 -12.93 -2.57
N ASP A 49 -9.32 -14.08 -1.97
CA ASP A 49 -10.11 -14.16 -0.73
C ASP A 49 -9.38 -13.54 0.47
N LYS A 50 -8.05 -13.69 0.50
CA LYS A 50 -7.18 -13.11 1.51
C LYS A 50 -6.33 -12.02 0.89
N ALA A 51 -6.41 -10.80 1.42
CA ALA A 51 -5.65 -9.65 0.95
C ALA A 51 -5.16 -8.81 2.13
N ILE A 52 -4.01 -8.18 1.95
CA ILE A 52 -3.38 -7.30 2.94
C ILE A 52 -3.24 -5.93 2.29
N ASP A 53 -3.55 -4.89 3.03
CA ASP A 53 -3.32 -3.51 2.64
C ASP A 53 -2.72 -2.71 3.79
N ILE A 54 -1.84 -1.77 3.49
CA ILE A 54 -1.26 -0.85 4.48
C ILE A 54 -1.26 0.53 3.84
N ASN A 55 -2.06 1.41 4.39
CA ASN A 55 -2.24 2.77 3.90
C ASN A 55 -2.31 3.78 5.05
N LEU A 56 -2.26 5.06 4.69
CA LEU A 56 -2.57 6.14 5.61
C LEU A 56 -4.10 6.32 5.66
N ASP A 57 -4.61 6.53 6.85
CA ASP A 57 -5.99 6.97 7.07
C ASP A 57 -6.11 8.49 6.86
N GLU A 58 -7.32 9.03 6.86
CA GLU A 58 -7.61 10.47 6.73
C GLU A 58 -6.84 11.30 7.78
N ASP A 59 -6.70 10.77 8.98
CA ASP A 59 -5.92 11.37 10.09
C ASP A 59 -4.38 11.27 9.89
N GLY A 60 -3.87 10.75 8.79
CA GLY A 60 -2.44 10.52 8.58
C GLY A 60 -1.84 9.37 9.42
N LYS A 61 -2.69 8.55 10.05
CA LYS A 61 -2.25 7.38 10.82
C LYS A 61 -2.09 6.18 9.90
N ILE A 62 -1.06 5.35 10.14
CA ILE A 62 -0.85 4.12 9.37
C ILE A 62 -1.83 3.06 9.84
N VAL A 63 -2.61 2.52 8.92
CA VAL A 63 -3.61 1.48 9.16
C VAL A 63 -3.29 0.24 8.34
N MET A 64 -3.32 -0.92 8.98
CA MET A 64 -3.27 -2.21 8.32
C MET A 64 -4.68 -2.75 8.15
N ALA A 65 -5.05 -3.11 6.93
CA ALA A 65 -6.32 -3.73 6.59
C ALA A 65 -6.11 -5.18 6.13
N LEU A 66 -6.89 -6.08 6.70
CA LEU A 66 -6.91 -7.50 6.35
C LEU A 66 -8.29 -7.87 5.82
N LYS A 67 -8.35 -8.50 4.64
CA LYS A 67 -9.61 -8.96 4.07
C LYS A 67 -10.14 -10.19 4.83
N ALA A 68 -11.39 -10.12 5.27
CA ALA A 68 -12.06 -11.22 5.96
C ALA A 68 -12.86 -12.07 4.95
N PRO A 69 -12.48 -13.33 4.69
CA PRO A 69 -13.17 -14.18 3.70
C PRO A 69 -14.65 -14.38 4.02
N LYS A 70 -15.00 -14.48 5.30
CA LYS A 70 -16.39 -14.64 5.76
C LYS A 70 -17.31 -13.44 5.43
N ARG A 71 -16.73 -12.29 5.07
CA ARG A 71 -17.44 -11.05 4.74
C ARG A 71 -17.30 -10.64 3.27
N ALA A 72 -16.94 -11.58 2.40
CA ALA A 72 -16.72 -11.32 0.97
C ALA A 72 -17.95 -10.72 0.28
N THR A 73 -19.16 -11.09 0.71
CA THR A 73 -20.44 -10.56 0.17
C THR A 73 -20.75 -9.12 0.59
N LYS A 74 -20.01 -8.55 1.55
CA LYS A 74 -20.22 -7.19 2.05
C LYS A 74 -18.96 -6.35 1.84
N PRO A 75 -18.75 -5.74 0.65
CA PRO A 75 -17.51 -5.04 0.29
C PRO A 75 -17.08 -3.97 1.28
N SER A 76 -18.00 -3.15 1.77
CA SER A 76 -17.73 -2.09 2.74
C SER A 76 -17.20 -2.61 4.11
N LYS A 77 -17.55 -3.84 4.48
CA LYS A 77 -17.15 -4.48 5.75
C LYS A 77 -16.15 -5.61 5.56
N SER A 78 -15.67 -5.82 4.33
CA SER A 78 -14.76 -6.92 4.01
C SER A 78 -13.34 -6.72 4.55
N LEU A 79 -12.92 -5.48 4.73
CA LEU A 79 -11.60 -5.12 5.23
C LEU A 79 -11.65 -4.78 6.73
N ASN A 80 -10.97 -5.58 7.54
CA ASN A 80 -10.75 -5.29 8.96
C ASN A 80 -9.58 -4.35 9.10
N LYS A 81 -9.83 -3.09 9.42
CA LYS A 81 -8.82 -2.05 9.62
C LYS A 81 -8.29 -2.06 11.05
N THR A 82 -6.98 -2.07 11.21
CA THR A 82 -6.29 -2.03 12.51
C THR A 82 -5.23 -0.92 12.49
N PRO A 83 -5.35 0.13 13.30
CA PRO A 83 -4.37 1.21 13.35
C PRO A 83 -3.05 0.74 13.99
N LEU A 84 -1.93 1.07 13.37
CA LEU A 84 -0.58 0.75 13.84
C LEU A 84 -0.02 1.93 14.65
N ARG A 85 -0.46 2.07 15.91
CA ARG A 85 -0.12 3.22 16.79
C ARG A 85 1.19 3.05 17.57
N LYS A 86 1.76 1.83 17.54
CA LYS A 86 2.98 1.52 18.31
C LYS A 86 4.22 2.04 17.58
N ASN A 87 5.37 2.05 18.28
CA ASN A 87 6.65 2.39 17.67
C ASN A 87 6.98 1.46 16.49
N PHE A 88 7.91 1.87 15.62
CA PHE A 88 8.26 1.17 14.38
C PHE A 88 8.51 -0.34 14.59
N ARG A 89 9.38 -0.68 15.56
CA ARG A 89 9.76 -2.07 15.83
C ARG A 89 8.59 -2.94 16.28
N ARG A 90 7.75 -2.42 17.17
CA ARG A 90 6.56 -3.15 17.67
C ARG A 90 5.48 -3.29 16.60
N SER A 91 5.29 -2.28 15.77
CA SER A 91 4.36 -2.33 14.65
C SER A 91 4.83 -3.29 13.56
N ALA A 92 6.13 -3.32 13.25
CA ALA A 92 6.70 -4.31 12.32
C ALA A 92 6.49 -5.75 12.84
N LYS A 93 6.73 -6.00 14.14
CA LYS A 93 6.45 -7.30 14.76
C LYS A 93 4.96 -7.66 14.72
N ALA A 94 4.06 -6.68 14.90
CA ALA A 94 2.63 -6.91 14.77
C ALA A 94 2.22 -7.30 13.34
N ILE A 95 2.80 -6.66 12.31
CA ILE A 95 2.59 -7.03 10.91
C ILE A 95 3.06 -8.46 10.67
N GLN A 96 4.27 -8.83 11.10
CA GLN A 96 4.79 -10.19 10.97
C GLN A 96 3.89 -11.23 11.65
N SER A 97 3.44 -10.96 12.87
CA SER A 97 2.55 -11.84 13.62
C SER A 97 1.20 -12.03 12.93
N GLN A 98 0.62 -10.98 12.35
CA GLN A 98 -0.68 -11.06 11.67
C GLN A 98 -0.58 -11.73 10.28
N THR A 99 0.57 -11.68 9.64
CA THR A 99 0.81 -12.26 8.31
C THR A 99 1.42 -13.65 8.41
N ALA A 100 2.73 -13.75 8.60
CA ALA A 100 3.44 -15.02 8.68
C ALA A 100 3.01 -15.85 9.89
N GLY A 101 2.89 -15.25 11.07
CA GLY A 101 2.55 -15.94 12.31
C GLY A 101 1.16 -16.58 12.33
N LYS A 102 0.22 -16.04 11.57
CA LYS A 102 -1.15 -16.61 11.41
C LYS A 102 -1.36 -17.33 10.08
N PHE A 103 -0.31 -17.59 9.33
CA PHE A 103 -0.41 -18.18 7.98
C PHE A 103 -1.38 -17.44 7.06
N TYR A 104 -1.46 -16.10 7.24
CA TYR A 104 -2.30 -15.24 6.44
C TYR A 104 -1.46 -14.49 5.42
N ARG A 105 -1.37 -15.02 4.18
CA ARG A 105 -0.58 -14.43 3.09
C ARG A 105 0.87 -14.16 3.50
N GLY A 106 1.55 -15.15 4.05
CA GLY A 106 2.97 -15.07 4.44
C GLY A 106 3.89 -14.66 3.28
N ASP A 107 3.46 -14.94 2.02
CA ASP A 107 4.13 -14.51 0.79
C ASP A 107 4.22 -12.98 0.64
N LEU A 108 3.33 -12.22 1.26
CA LEU A 108 3.30 -10.76 1.21
C LEU A 108 3.99 -10.08 2.40
N THR A 109 4.48 -10.83 3.39
CA THR A 109 5.05 -10.26 4.63
C THR A 109 6.19 -9.28 4.35
N GLY A 110 7.13 -9.64 3.47
CA GLY A 110 8.25 -8.76 3.11
C GLY A 110 7.77 -7.46 2.43
N LYS A 111 6.78 -7.56 1.54
CA LYS A 111 6.18 -6.40 0.87
C LYS A 111 5.39 -5.52 1.85
N ALA A 112 4.72 -6.13 2.84
CA ALA A 112 4.00 -5.41 3.89
C ALA A 112 4.95 -4.60 4.78
N LEU A 113 6.07 -5.19 5.19
CA LEU A 113 7.11 -4.49 5.94
C LEU A 113 7.73 -3.34 5.15
N ALA A 114 8.03 -3.56 3.86
CA ALA A 114 8.56 -2.52 2.99
C ALA A 114 7.57 -1.36 2.83
N ARG A 115 6.29 -1.65 2.61
CA ARG A 115 5.23 -0.63 2.51
C ARG A 115 5.08 0.14 3.81
N TYR A 116 5.06 -0.55 4.95
CA TYR A 116 5.01 0.08 6.26
C TYR A 116 6.21 1.01 6.51
N ALA A 117 7.43 0.56 6.21
CA ALA A 117 8.64 1.37 6.36
C ALA A 117 8.60 2.64 5.49
N ALA A 118 8.13 2.52 4.24
CA ALA A 118 7.98 3.65 3.33
C ALA A 118 6.98 4.69 3.87
N LEU A 119 5.80 4.23 4.32
CA LEU A 119 4.77 5.10 4.90
C LEU A 119 5.22 5.75 6.20
N HIS A 120 5.90 5.00 7.07
CA HIS A 120 6.46 5.54 8.32
C HIS A 120 7.51 6.62 8.06
N ARG A 121 8.39 6.41 7.05
CA ARG A 121 9.34 7.45 6.64
C ARG A 121 8.62 8.68 6.07
N PHE A 122 7.61 8.47 5.21
CA PHE A 122 6.79 9.53 4.65
C PHE A 122 6.15 10.38 5.76
N THR A 123 5.52 9.75 6.75
CA THR A 123 4.91 10.43 7.89
C THR A 123 5.94 11.26 8.67
N LYS A 124 7.15 10.73 8.91
CA LYS A 124 8.23 11.49 9.56
C LYS A 124 8.69 12.69 8.75
N VAL A 125 8.77 12.57 7.43
CA VAL A 125 9.12 13.70 6.55
C VAL A 125 8.04 14.77 6.60
N GLN A 126 6.77 14.37 6.57
CA GLN A 126 5.64 15.32 6.71
C GLN A 126 5.63 16.05 8.07
N GLN A 127 6.06 15.38 9.13
CA GLN A 127 6.18 15.96 10.47
C GLN A 127 7.47 16.78 10.67
N GLY A 128 8.32 16.93 9.65
CA GLY A 128 9.60 17.62 9.76
C GLY A 128 10.68 16.86 10.54
N LEU A 129 10.41 15.63 10.99
CA LEU A 129 11.33 14.82 11.81
C LEU A 129 12.42 14.12 10.99
N ALA A 130 12.30 14.09 9.66
CA ALA A 130 13.26 13.47 8.77
C ALA A 130 13.41 14.26 7.46
N LYS A 131 14.63 14.32 6.93
CA LYS A 131 14.90 14.98 5.65
C LYS A 131 14.30 14.16 4.49
N LYS A 132 13.71 14.86 3.51
CA LYS A 132 13.28 14.27 2.23
C LYS A 132 14.48 13.63 1.54
N ALA A 133 14.31 12.43 1.00
CA ALA A 133 15.37 11.78 0.23
C ALA A 133 15.61 12.58 -1.06
N LYS A 134 16.89 12.81 -1.39
CA LYS A 134 17.25 13.40 -2.68
C LYS A 134 16.82 12.44 -3.79
N THR A 135 16.10 12.95 -4.79
CA THR A 135 15.78 12.19 -6.00
C THR A 135 17.07 12.02 -6.81
N LYS A 136 17.30 10.81 -7.32
CA LYS A 136 18.40 10.61 -8.27
C LYS A 136 18.03 11.35 -9.55
N THR A 137 18.77 12.40 -9.89
CA THR A 137 18.66 13.05 -11.20
C THR A 137 19.18 12.12 -12.26
N GLY A 138 18.37 11.83 -13.27
CA GLY A 138 18.81 11.05 -14.43
C GLY A 138 19.91 11.81 -15.21
N ARG A 139 20.60 11.11 -16.10
CA ARG A 139 21.73 11.63 -16.89
C ARG A 139 21.47 12.94 -17.67
N ARG A 140 20.20 13.38 -17.78
CA ARG A 140 19.77 14.60 -18.52
C ARG A 140 19.23 15.73 -17.64
N GLY A 141 19.33 15.67 -16.32
CA GLY A 141 18.67 16.65 -15.46
C GLY A 141 19.45 16.99 -14.22
N ALA A 142 20.59 17.64 -14.38
CA ALA A 142 21.06 18.57 -13.35
C ALA A 142 20.41 19.94 -13.63
N VAL A 143 19.12 20.07 -13.36
CA VAL A 143 18.53 21.39 -13.12
C VAL A 143 18.87 21.70 -11.67
N GLY A 144 19.71 22.71 -11.44
CA GLY A 144 20.02 23.19 -10.11
C GLY A 144 18.73 23.63 -9.42
N ASP A 145 18.42 22.98 -8.32
CA ASP A 145 17.51 23.55 -7.33
C ASP A 145 18.30 24.65 -6.59
N ASP A 146 18.47 25.79 -7.26
CA ASP A 146 18.83 27.04 -6.63
C ASP A 146 17.57 27.56 -5.95
N ASP A 147 17.23 26.94 -4.84
CA ASP A 147 16.29 27.48 -3.87
C ASP A 147 17.06 28.55 -3.05
N GLU A 148 17.36 29.67 -3.74
CA GLU A 148 17.83 30.86 -3.10
C GLU A 148 16.71 31.41 -2.21
N GLY A 149 16.96 31.37 -0.91
CA GLY A 149 16.11 31.95 0.11
C GLY A 149 15.75 33.38 -0.24
N MET A 150 14.47 33.67 -0.36
CA MET A 150 13.99 35.05 -0.35
C MET A 150 14.39 35.73 0.97
N PRO A 151 15.08 36.85 0.93
CA PRO A 151 15.31 37.65 2.12
C PRO A 151 13.97 38.21 2.60
N SER A 152 13.69 38.01 3.87
CA SER A 152 12.57 38.63 4.57
C SER A 152 12.75 40.16 4.49
N LEU A 153 11.87 40.84 3.77
CA LEU A 153 11.74 42.29 3.84
C LEU A 153 11.07 42.65 5.17
N THR A 154 11.82 43.35 5.97
CA THR A 154 11.39 44.10 7.15
C THR A 154 10.30 45.13 6.83
#